data_32eb48712ec99c8ce281a744481ced5d
#
_entry.id   32eb48712ec99c8ce281a744481ced5d
#
_cell.length_a   1.000
_cell.length_b   1.000
_cell.length_c   1.000
_cell.angle_alpha   90.00
_cell.angle_beta   90.00
_cell.angle_gamma   90.00
#
_symmetry.space_group_name_H-M   'P 1'
#
loop_
_entity.id
_entity.type
_entity.pdbx_description
1 polymer ?
#
loop_
_entity_poly.entity_id
_entity_poly.type
_entity_poly.pdbx_seq_one_letter_code
_entity_poly.pdbx_strand_id
1 'polypeptide(L)'
;MFGKIKFISDNIVIVAINKDASVIQNLMNLHVVFENDSTKLLGEVKNIDEESIKIELLGEFVGTRFIAGTIKKPTLNSTIRVINNEELDIIMGKEDE
;
A
#
# COMPACT_ATOMS: atom_id res chain seq x y z
N MET A 1 -7.69 -10.63 3.47
CA MET A 1 -8.41 -9.42 3.10
C MET A 1 -8.03 -8.91 1.72
N PHE A 2 -6.77 -8.61 1.50
CA PHE A 2 -6.34 -8.21 0.17
C PHE A 2 -6.11 -9.42 -0.70
N GLY A 3 -6.65 -9.38 -1.90
CA GLY A 3 -6.43 -10.42 -2.87
C GLY A 3 -5.23 -10.10 -3.74
N LYS A 4 -5.30 -10.54 -4.99
CA LYS A 4 -4.19 -10.36 -5.91
C LYS A 4 -4.23 -8.99 -6.54
N ILE A 5 -3.06 -8.50 -6.93
CA ILE A 5 -2.96 -7.30 -7.74
C ILE A 5 -3.50 -7.64 -9.12
N LYS A 6 -4.50 -6.87 -9.55
CA LYS A 6 -5.13 -7.09 -10.85
C LYS A 6 -4.46 -6.28 -11.95
N PHE A 7 -3.90 -5.12 -11.59
CA PHE A 7 -3.52 -4.16 -12.60
C PHE A 7 -2.67 -3.07 -11.97
N ILE A 8 -1.63 -2.65 -12.67
CA ILE A 8 -0.75 -1.56 -12.24
C ILE A 8 -0.61 -0.60 -13.40
N SER A 9 -0.85 0.69 -13.16
CA SER A 9 -0.71 1.72 -14.17
C SER A 9 -0.20 2.99 -13.50
N ASP A 10 0.93 3.48 -13.96
CA ASP A 10 1.59 4.64 -13.36
C ASP A 10 1.77 4.42 -11.86
N ASN A 11 1.18 5.28 -11.04
CA ASN A 11 1.27 5.12 -9.59
C ASN A 11 0.00 4.53 -8.99
N ILE A 12 -0.82 3.90 -9.80
CA ILE A 12 -2.10 3.32 -9.35
C ILE A 12 -2.03 1.82 -9.40
N VAL A 13 -2.47 1.17 -8.34
CA VAL A 13 -2.55 -0.28 -8.24
C VAL A 13 -3.98 -0.67 -7.95
N ILE A 14 -4.53 -1.58 -8.74
CA ILE A 14 -5.86 -2.12 -8.52
C ILE A 14 -5.71 -3.51 -7.93
N VAL A 15 -6.31 -3.72 -6.78
CA VAL A 15 -6.19 -4.96 -6.01
C VAL A 15 -7.56 -5.58 -5.81
N ALA A 16 -7.67 -6.87 -6.07
CA ALA A 16 -8.88 -7.62 -5.76
C ALA A 16 -9.06 -7.72 -4.26
N ILE A 17 -10.30 -7.70 -3.80
CA ILE A 17 -10.59 -7.88 -2.37
C ILE A 17 -11.65 -8.94 -2.21
N ASN A 18 -11.62 -9.61 -1.05
CA ASN A 18 -12.71 -10.48 -0.66
C ASN A 18 -13.84 -9.64 -0.12
N LYS A 19 -15.03 -9.99 -0.49
CA LYS A 19 -16.20 -9.24 -0.09
C LYS A 19 -16.49 -9.46 1.39
N ASP A 20 -16.24 -8.44 2.16
CA ASP A 20 -16.69 -8.37 3.54
C ASP A 20 -17.01 -6.90 3.78
N ALA A 21 -18.28 -6.56 3.71
CA ALA A 21 -18.70 -5.18 3.73
C ALA A 21 -18.27 -4.47 5.01
N SER A 22 -18.18 -5.20 6.11
CA SER A 22 -17.79 -4.57 7.37
C SER A 22 -16.34 -4.14 7.36
N VAL A 23 -15.50 -4.83 6.58
CA VAL A 23 -14.09 -4.48 6.46
C VAL A 23 -13.91 -3.35 5.47
N ILE A 24 -14.68 -3.37 4.39
CA ILE A 24 -14.54 -2.38 3.32
C ILE A 24 -14.70 -0.95 3.84
N GLN A 25 -15.62 -0.74 4.76
CA GLN A 25 -15.89 0.60 5.27
C GLN A 25 -14.69 1.24 5.93
N ASN A 26 -13.77 0.44 6.42
CA ASN A 26 -12.61 0.95 7.16
C ASN A 26 -11.36 1.06 6.31
N LEU A 27 -11.46 0.80 5.00
CA LEU A 27 -10.29 0.79 4.14
C LEU A 27 -9.96 2.14 3.50
N MET A 28 -10.93 3.06 3.45
CA MET A 28 -10.68 4.36 2.80
C MET A 28 -9.58 5.11 3.54
N ASN A 29 -8.64 5.62 2.77
CA ASN A 29 -7.48 6.37 3.25
C ASN A 29 -6.53 5.54 4.11
N LEU A 30 -6.71 4.23 4.14
CA LEU A 30 -5.81 3.35 4.85
C LEU A 30 -4.49 3.27 4.10
N HIS A 31 -3.39 3.25 4.85
CA HIS A 31 -2.07 3.06 4.26
C HIS A 31 -1.72 1.58 4.24
N VAL A 32 -1.20 1.13 3.13
CA VAL A 32 -0.83 -0.27 2.94
C VAL A 32 0.60 -0.35 2.41
N VAL A 33 1.22 -1.49 2.61
CA VAL A 33 2.59 -1.72 2.17
C VAL A 33 2.59 -2.89 1.20
N PHE A 34 3.22 -2.67 0.04
CA PHE A 34 3.48 -3.71 -0.95
C PHE A 34 4.91 -4.16 -0.75
N GLU A 35 5.10 -5.44 -0.49
CA GLU A 35 6.40 -5.95 -0.11
C GLU A 35 6.77 -7.17 -0.93
N ASN A 36 8.01 -7.18 -1.45
CA ASN A 36 8.59 -8.37 -2.04
C ASN A 36 10.04 -8.45 -1.56
N ASP A 37 10.82 -9.35 -2.18
CA ASP A 37 12.18 -9.62 -1.71
C ASP A 37 13.09 -8.40 -1.76
N SER A 38 12.84 -7.49 -2.68
CA SER A 38 13.78 -6.38 -2.92
C SER A 38 13.17 -5.01 -2.72
N THR A 39 11.85 -4.90 -2.60
CA THR A 39 11.22 -3.59 -2.49
C THR A 39 10.12 -3.57 -1.46
N LYS A 40 9.87 -2.38 -0.95
CA LYS A 40 8.84 -2.16 0.05
C LYS A 40 8.25 -0.78 -0.25
N LEU A 41 7.02 -0.78 -0.75
CA LEU A 41 6.39 0.43 -1.27
C LEU A 41 5.18 0.78 -0.43
N LEU A 42 4.96 2.08 -0.25
CA LEU A 42 3.80 2.59 0.49
C LEU A 42 2.72 3.02 -0.49
N GLY A 43 1.48 2.65 -0.18
CA GLY A 43 0.33 3.11 -0.92
C GLY A 43 -0.78 3.54 0.01
N GLU A 44 -1.73 4.28 -0.55
CA GLU A 44 -2.91 4.73 0.19
C GLU A 44 -4.16 4.35 -0.58
N VAL A 45 -5.15 3.81 0.13
CA VAL A 45 -6.41 3.41 -0.50
C VAL A 45 -7.19 4.67 -0.87
N LYS A 46 -7.51 4.80 -2.15
CA LYS A 46 -8.19 5.99 -2.68
C LYS A 46 -9.63 5.74 -3.08
N ASN A 47 -9.96 4.51 -3.44
CA ASN A 47 -11.32 4.20 -3.84
C ASN A 47 -11.59 2.72 -3.61
N ILE A 48 -12.83 2.38 -3.36
CA ILE A 48 -13.24 1.02 -3.07
C ILE A 48 -14.47 0.68 -3.90
N ASP A 49 -14.36 -0.40 -4.68
CA ASP A 49 -15.49 -0.97 -5.41
C ASP A 49 -15.89 -2.28 -4.78
N GLU A 50 -16.90 -2.92 -5.34
CA GLU A 50 -17.40 -4.18 -4.79
C GLU A 50 -16.38 -5.30 -4.80
N GLU A 51 -15.49 -5.30 -5.79
CA GLU A 51 -14.55 -6.41 -5.98
C GLU A 51 -13.10 -5.98 -5.97
N SER A 52 -12.84 -4.68 -5.87
CA SER A 52 -11.46 -4.20 -5.96
C SER A 52 -11.30 -2.90 -5.20
N ILE A 53 -10.04 -2.59 -4.91
CA ILE A 53 -9.69 -1.29 -4.34
C ILE A 53 -8.64 -0.65 -5.22
N LYS A 54 -8.66 0.68 -5.24
CA LYS A 54 -7.70 1.48 -5.98
C LYS A 54 -6.74 2.08 -4.97
N ILE A 55 -5.45 1.81 -5.16
CA ILE A 55 -4.41 2.25 -4.25
C ILE A 55 -3.44 3.14 -5.02
N GLU A 56 -3.12 4.29 -4.46
CA GLU A 56 -2.13 5.19 -5.03
C GLU A 56 -0.80 4.97 -4.34
N LEU A 57 0.25 4.73 -5.13
CA LEU A 57 1.60 4.57 -4.59
C LEU A 57 2.14 5.93 -4.18
N LEU A 58 2.67 6.02 -2.97
CA LEU A 58 3.16 7.27 -2.42
C LEU A 58 4.67 7.34 -2.38
N GLY A 59 5.35 6.21 -2.24
CA GLY A 59 6.80 6.22 -2.16
C GLY A 59 7.35 4.87 -1.77
N GLU A 60 8.60 4.85 -1.38
CA GLU A 60 9.36 3.62 -1.12
C GLU A 60 10.06 3.72 0.23
N PHE A 61 10.07 2.60 0.96
CA PHE A 61 10.89 2.47 2.16
C PHE A 61 12.26 1.94 1.76
N VAL A 62 13.30 2.64 2.17
CA VAL A 62 14.68 2.22 1.94
C VAL A 62 15.35 2.19 3.30
N GLY A 63 15.54 0.98 3.85
CA GLY A 63 16.03 0.84 5.21
C GLY A 63 15.07 1.48 6.20
N THR A 64 15.55 2.44 6.96
CA THR A 64 14.74 3.15 7.94
C THR A 64 14.26 4.51 7.45
N ARG A 65 14.27 4.71 6.13
CA ARG A 65 13.88 5.99 5.53
C ARG A 65 12.75 5.79 4.56
N PHE A 66 11.95 6.82 4.37
CA PHE A 66 10.89 6.82 3.39
C PHE A 66 11.20 7.87 2.33
N ILE A 67 11.12 7.47 1.05
CA ILE A 67 11.39 8.35 -0.08
C ILE A 67 10.08 8.50 -0.85
N ALA A 68 9.52 9.71 -0.83
CA ALA A 68 8.27 9.99 -1.50
C ALA A 68 8.50 10.10 -3.01
N GLY A 69 7.46 9.76 -3.76
CA GLY A 69 7.45 9.99 -5.19
C GLY A 69 8.28 9.00 -5.98
N THR A 70 8.48 7.79 -5.46
CA THR A 70 9.23 6.77 -6.17
C THR A 70 8.54 6.41 -7.49
N ILE A 71 9.35 6.03 -8.47
CA ILE A 71 8.82 5.51 -9.73
C ILE A 71 8.76 3.99 -9.76
N LYS A 72 9.21 3.34 -8.69
CA LYS A 72 9.16 1.88 -8.62
C LYS A 72 7.73 1.39 -8.48
N LYS A 73 7.47 0.22 -9.01
CA LYS A 73 6.15 -0.41 -8.95
C LYS A 73 6.26 -1.77 -8.29
N PRO A 74 5.20 -2.20 -7.60
CA PRO A 74 5.22 -3.54 -7.02
C PRO A 74 5.15 -4.59 -8.11
N THR A 75 5.62 -5.79 -7.79
CA THR A 75 5.42 -6.92 -8.68
C THR A 75 4.04 -7.50 -8.42
N LEU A 76 3.52 -8.25 -9.38
CA LEU A 76 2.19 -8.84 -9.23
C LEU A 76 2.10 -9.83 -8.09
N ASN A 77 3.23 -10.38 -7.65
CA ASN A 77 3.25 -11.32 -6.54
C ASN A 77 3.67 -10.68 -5.22
N SER A 78 3.69 -9.36 -5.13
CA SER A 78 4.00 -8.68 -3.88
C SER A 78 2.94 -9.00 -2.84
N THR A 79 3.34 -9.07 -1.58
CA THR A 79 2.39 -9.17 -0.49
C THR A 79 1.86 -7.77 -0.17
N ILE A 80 0.63 -7.73 0.29
CA ILE A 80 -0.05 -6.47 0.60
C ILE A 80 -0.53 -6.56 2.03
N ARG A 81 -0.17 -5.58 2.84
CA ARG A 81 -0.59 -5.56 4.23
C ARG A 81 -0.78 -4.12 4.70
N VAL A 82 -1.48 -3.99 5.81
CA VAL A 82 -1.66 -2.68 6.44
C VAL A 82 -0.32 -2.23 7.02
N ILE A 83 -0.04 -0.94 6.94
CA ILE A 83 1.18 -0.35 7.51
C ILE A 83 1.23 -0.65 9.01
N ASN A 84 2.43 -0.91 9.52
CA ASN A 84 2.61 -1.13 10.96
C ASN A 84 3.10 0.15 11.63
N ASN A 85 3.22 0.09 12.96
CA ASN A 85 3.55 1.28 13.74
C ASN A 85 4.96 1.80 13.45
N GLU A 86 5.91 0.90 13.25
CA GLU A 86 7.28 1.32 12.91
C GLU A 86 7.31 2.08 11.60
N GLU A 87 6.62 1.55 10.61
CA GLU A 87 6.57 2.18 9.29
C GLU A 87 5.84 3.52 9.35
N LEU A 88 4.78 3.57 10.13
CA LEU A 88 4.04 4.81 10.30
C LEU A 88 4.92 5.89 10.92
N ASP A 89 5.73 5.53 11.91
CA ASP A 89 6.65 6.47 12.53
C ASP A 89 7.68 6.97 11.51
N ILE A 90 8.15 6.10 10.63
CA ILE A 90 9.11 6.50 9.60
C ILE A 90 8.51 7.56 8.68
N ILE A 91 7.29 7.34 8.20
CA ILE A 91 6.69 8.30 7.27
C ILE A 91 6.28 9.59 7.96
N MET A 92 6.08 9.55 9.27
CA MET A 92 5.75 10.75 10.04
C MET A 92 6.97 11.47 10.58
N GLY A 93 8.16 10.90 10.37
CA GLY A 93 9.40 11.57 10.75
C GLY A 93 9.67 11.63 12.24
N LYS A 94 9.29 10.58 12.98
CA LYS A 94 9.43 10.58 14.43
C LYS A 94 10.70 9.92 14.94
N GLU A 95 11.48 9.38 14.04
CA GLU A 95 12.59 8.52 14.48
C GLU A 95 13.70 9.27 15.16
N ASP A 96 13.78 10.55 15.02
CA ASP A 96 14.86 11.33 15.61
C ASP A 96 14.49 11.96 16.93
N GLU A 97 13.42 11.54 17.51
CA GLU A 97 13.02 12.00 18.83
C GLU A 97 13.84 11.41 19.97
#